data_e6b89e7c37811a1a7b6c34e047686e49
#
_entry.id   e6b89e7c37811a1a7b6c34e047686e49
#
_cell.length_a   1.000
_cell.length_b   1.000
_cell.length_c   1.000
_cell.angle_alpha   90.00
_cell.angle_beta   90.00
_cell.angle_gamma   90.00
#
_symmetry.space_group_name_H-M   'P 1'
#
loop_
_entity.id
_entity.type
_entity.pdbx_description
1 polymer ?
#
loop_
_entity_poly.entity_id
_entity_poly.type
_entity_poly.pdbx_seq_one_letter_code
_entity_poly.pdbx_strand_id
1 'polypeptide(L)'
;MDLVVVQPEGLYCPQGDFYIDPWRPVARAVITHAHGDHARPGHAHYLAAQASERVLKARLGEITLQTLSYGDSVVQNDVTVSLHPAGHVLGSAQVRLEHRGEVWVISGDYKLEAEATCAPFEPLRCHTFVSESTFGLPIYRWRPQAEILLDIAAWWRRNARAQRASVLFCYAFGKAQRILAGLRAADALDIGKLICHGAIEPLNRAYRESGVDLPPTHNIGDVAKADISSALVLAPPSAGGTPWMRRFGDFSDGFASGWMQLRGARRRRSLDRGFVLSDHADWPGLNAAITATGASRIIITHGQIAVMVRWLQQQGFDARAFATEFEDDGGDEEAQPPEAAAQAKAVESAE
;
A
#
# COMPACT_ATOMS: atom_id res chain seq x y z
N MET A 1 -16.97 -23.00 -14.77
CA MET A 1 -16.74 -21.70 -15.46
C MET A 1 -16.04 -20.78 -14.48
N ASP A 2 -14.96 -20.13 -14.87
CA ASP A 2 -14.22 -19.26 -13.97
C ASP A 2 -15.06 -18.06 -13.56
N LEU A 3 -15.06 -17.72 -12.26
CA LEU A 3 -15.81 -16.56 -11.74
C LEU A 3 -15.13 -15.23 -12.08
N VAL A 4 -13.81 -15.25 -12.31
CA VAL A 4 -13.05 -14.09 -12.75
C VAL A 4 -12.24 -14.44 -13.96
N VAL A 5 -12.26 -13.57 -14.97
CA VAL A 5 -11.48 -13.66 -16.21
C VAL A 5 -10.77 -12.32 -16.47
N VAL A 6 -9.70 -12.36 -17.28
CA VAL A 6 -9.02 -11.14 -17.71
C VAL A 6 -9.74 -10.57 -18.93
N GLN A 7 -10.04 -9.28 -18.90
CA GLN A 7 -10.58 -8.48 -19.99
C GLN A 7 -9.66 -7.27 -20.25
N PRO A 8 -9.80 -6.55 -21.37
CA PRO A 8 -8.99 -5.36 -21.66
C PRO A 8 -9.07 -4.26 -20.61
N GLU A 9 -10.14 -4.20 -19.81
CA GLU A 9 -10.36 -3.19 -18.77
C GLU A 9 -9.89 -3.64 -17.39
N GLY A 10 -9.72 -4.93 -17.14
CA GLY A 10 -9.36 -5.45 -15.82
C GLY A 10 -9.78 -6.89 -15.56
N LEU A 11 -9.71 -7.27 -14.31
CA LEU A 11 -10.27 -8.53 -13.82
C LEU A 11 -11.79 -8.44 -13.80
N TYR A 12 -12.46 -9.24 -14.59
CA TYR A 12 -13.91 -9.19 -14.82
C TYR A 12 -14.62 -10.40 -14.24
N CYS A 13 -15.72 -10.17 -13.53
CA CYS A 13 -16.67 -11.20 -13.10
C CYS A 13 -17.85 -11.26 -14.08
N PRO A 14 -17.91 -12.24 -15.02
CA PRO A 14 -18.95 -12.29 -16.04
C PRO A 14 -20.36 -12.48 -15.46
N GLN A 15 -20.49 -13.26 -14.39
CA GLN A 15 -21.77 -13.55 -13.76
C GLN A 15 -22.30 -12.34 -13.00
N GLY A 16 -21.40 -11.55 -12.37
CA GLY A 16 -21.75 -10.36 -11.61
C GLY A 16 -21.86 -9.08 -12.43
N ASP A 17 -21.27 -9.03 -13.63
CA ASP A 17 -21.15 -7.85 -14.48
C ASP A 17 -20.46 -6.68 -13.76
N PHE A 18 -19.26 -6.94 -13.20
CA PHE A 18 -18.40 -5.94 -12.58
C PHE A 18 -16.93 -6.33 -12.72
N TYR A 19 -16.06 -5.34 -12.52
CA TYR A 19 -14.61 -5.51 -12.55
C TYR A 19 -14.02 -5.39 -11.14
N ILE A 20 -12.84 -5.97 -10.93
CA ILE A 20 -12.05 -5.86 -9.70
C ILE A 20 -10.76 -5.15 -10.04
N ASP A 21 -10.46 -4.05 -9.34
CA ASP A 21 -9.30 -3.17 -9.57
C ASP A 21 -9.03 -2.89 -11.05
N PRO A 22 -10.03 -2.40 -11.82
CA PRO A 22 -9.87 -2.21 -13.26
C PRO A 22 -8.87 -1.09 -13.56
N TRP A 23 -8.03 -1.32 -14.58
CA TRP A 23 -7.06 -0.34 -15.05
C TRP A 23 -7.58 0.61 -16.13
N ARG A 24 -8.81 0.42 -16.62
CA ARG A 24 -9.53 1.33 -17.53
C ARG A 24 -10.92 1.64 -17.02
N PRO A 25 -11.52 2.77 -17.42
CA PRO A 25 -12.87 3.15 -17.01
C PRO A 25 -13.92 2.08 -17.30
N VAL A 26 -14.73 1.75 -16.31
CA VAL A 26 -15.81 0.74 -16.38
C VAL A 26 -17.08 1.23 -15.70
N ALA A 27 -18.21 0.51 -15.96
CA ALA A 27 -19.48 0.83 -15.32
C ALA A 27 -19.49 0.52 -13.82
N ARG A 28 -18.90 -0.62 -13.38
CA ARG A 28 -18.87 -1.07 -11.99
C ARG A 28 -17.50 -1.61 -11.65
N ALA A 29 -16.86 -1.01 -10.62
CA ALA A 29 -15.57 -1.39 -10.10
C ALA A 29 -15.67 -1.77 -8.62
N VAL A 30 -15.17 -2.93 -8.26
CA VAL A 30 -14.89 -3.33 -6.87
C VAL A 30 -13.42 -3.04 -6.61
N ILE A 31 -13.12 -2.24 -5.59
CA ILE A 31 -11.75 -1.78 -5.31
C ILE A 31 -11.23 -2.49 -4.05
N THR A 32 -10.09 -3.16 -4.18
CA THR A 32 -9.44 -3.84 -3.06
C THR A 32 -8.81 -2.85 -2.08
N HIS A 33 -8.12 -1.83 -2.60
CA HIS A 33 -7.49 -0.79 -1.77
C HIS A 33 -7.18 0.47 -2.60
N ALA A 34 -6.76 1.53 -1.91
CA ALA A 34 -6.69 2.85 -2.51
C ALA A 34 -5.31 3.20 -3.14
N HIS A 35 -4.40 2.28 -3.47
CA HIS A 35 -3.20 2.56 -4.26
C HIS A 35 -3.55 2.89 -5.72
N GLY A 36 -2.64 3.58 -6.44
CA GLY A 36 -2.91 4.18 -7.74
C GLY A 36 -3.11 3.18 -8.88
N ASP A 37 -2.51 2.04 -8.80
CA ASP A 37 -2.62 0.92 -9.73
C ASP A 37 -3.91 0.12 -9.53
N HIS A 38 -4.51 0.12 -8.33
CA HIS A 38 -5.77 -0.56 -7.99
C HIS A 38 -6.99 0.39 -8.05
N ALA A 39 -6.89 1.59 -7.51
CA ALA A 39 -7.99 2.57 -7.49
C ALA A 39 -7.74 3.69 -8.49
N ARG A 40 -8.20 3.49 -9.72
CA ARG A 40 -8.12 4.48 -10.81
C ARG A 40 -9.39 5.33 -10.90
N PRO A 41 -9.30 6.59 -11.38
CA PRO A 41 -10.47 7.43 -11.62
C PRO A 41 -11.23 7.02 -12.88
N GLY A 42 -12.47 7.49 -13.01
CA GLY A 42 -13.26 7.38 -14.24
C GLY A 42 -14.26 6.23 -14.27
N HIS A 43 -14.37 5.40 -13.21
CA HIS A 43 -15.44 4.41 -13.13
C HIS A 43 -16.78 5.08 -12.79
N ALA A 44 -17.89 4.55 -13.32
CA ALA A 44 -19.19 5.12 -13.03
C ALA A 44 -19.66 4.82 -11.59
N HIS A 45 -19.39 3.62 -11.09
CA HIS A 45 -19.72 3.19 -9.72
C HIS A 45 -18.56 2.42 -9.11
N TYR A 46 -18.26 2.74 -7.85
CA TYR A 46 -17.23 2.07 -7.04
C TYR A 46 -17.89 1.32 -5.89
N LEU A 47 -17.38 0.14 -5.58
CA LEU A 47 -17.68 -0.62 -4.36
C LEU A 47 -16.35 -0.87 -3.63
N ALA A 48 -16.28 -0.52 -2.35
CA ALA A 48 -15.06 -0.72 -1.56
C ALA A 48 -15.38 -0.97 -0.08
N ALA A 49 -14.37 -1.32 0.72
CA ALA A 49 -14.54 -1.43 2.16
C ALA A 49 -14.84 -0.05 2.77
N GLN A 50 -15.74 0.01 3.75
CA GLN A 50 -16.11 1.24 4.45
C GLN A 50 -14.88 1.96 5.03
N ALA A 51 -13.92 1.21 5.55
CA ALA A 51 -12.68 1.76 6.10
C ALA A 51 -11.81 2.49 5.06
N SER A 52 -12.00 2.23 3.74
CA SER A 52 -11.26 2.90 2.66
C SER A 52 -11.92 4.20 2.16
N GLU A 53 -13.14 4.51 2.58
CA GLU A 53 -13.92 5.62 2.03
C GLU A 53 -13.17 6.95 2.04
N ARG A 54 -12.57 7.33 3.18
CA ARG A 54 -11.89 8.61 3.33
C ARG A 54 -10.62 8.70 2.50
N VAL A 55 -9.85 7.62 2.43
CA VAL A 55 -8.61 7.59 1.63
C VAL A 55 -8.92 7.55 0.13
N LEU A 56 -9.99 6.87 -0.29
CA LEU A 56 -10.45 6.90 -1.69
C LEU A 56 -10.89 8.31 -2.09
N LYS A 57 -11.70 8.99 -1.26
CA LYS A 57 -12.11 10.37 -1.52
C LYS A 57 -10.94 11.35 -1.49
N ALA A 58 -9.98 11.17 -0.59
CA ALA A 58 -8.77 12.01 -0.55
C ALA A 58 -7.92 11.88 -1.83
N ARG A 59 -7.94 10.71 -2.51
CA ARG A 59 -7.16 10.45 -3.72
C ARG A 59 -7.93 10.70 -5.02
N LEU A 60 -9.18 10.30 -5.07
CA LEU A 60 -9.99 10.33 -6.31
C LEU A 60 -10.96 11.50 -6.36
N GLY A 61 -11.11 12.26 -5.27
CA GLY A 61 -12.12 13.30 -5.16
C GLY A 61 -13.53 12.74 -5.01
N GLU A 62 -14.52 13.46 -5.56
CA GLU A 62 -15.92 13.03 -5.53
C GLU A 62 -16.15 11.89 -6.53
N ILE A 63 -16.56 10.74 -6.02
CA ILE A 63 -16.88 9.54 -6.78
C ILE A 63 -18.21 8.93 -6.31
N THR A 64 -18.89 8.20 -7.18
CA THR A 64 -20.09 7.42 -6.80
C THR A 64 -19.64 6.14 -6.09
N LEU A 65 -19.54 6.20 -4.78
CA LEU A 65 -18.98 5.13 -3.93
C LEU A 65 -20.06 4.50 -3.07
N GLN A 66 -20.23 3.19 -3.20
CA GLN A 66 -20.90 2.32 -2.23
C GLN A 66 -19.84 1.68 -1.33
N THR A 67 -20.10 1.58 -0.04
CA THR A 67 -19.20 0.91 0.91
C THR A 67 -19.87 -0.27 1.60
N LEU A 68 -19.05 -1.26 1.98
CA LEU A 68 -19.44 -2.39 2.81
C LEU A 68 -18.54 -2.44 4.04
N SER A 69 -19.11 -2.75 5.21
CA SER A 69 -18.29 -3.16 6.36
C SER A 69 -17.62 -4.50 6.06
N TYR A 70 -16.49 -4.77 6.69
CA TYR A 70 -15.87 -6.08 6.55
C TYR A 70 -16.83 -7.19 7.03
N GLY A 71 -16.97 -8.24 6.24
CA GLY A 71 -17.88 -9.35 6.45
C GLY A 71 -19.29 -9.14 5.92
N ASP A 72 -19.71 -7.89 5.69
CA ASP A 72 -20.99 -7.63 5.03
C ASP A 72 -20.93 -8.01 3.55
N SER A 73 -22.10 -8.33 2.97
CA SER A 73 -22.20 -8.76 1.57
C SER A 73 -23.28 -8.01 0.80
N VAL A 74 -23.10 -8.00 -0.51
CA VAL A 74 -24.09 -7.53 -1.48
C VAL A 74 -24.24 -8.60 -2.58
N VAL A 75 -25.42 -8.75 -3.13
CA VAL A 75 -25.67 -9.63 -4.28
C VAL A 75 -25.74 -8.78 -5.55
N GLN A 76 -24.89 -9.12 -6.52
CA GLN A 76 -24.86 -8.53 -7.85
C GLN A 76 -25.02 -9.63 -8.90
N ASN A 77 -26.19 -9.68 -9.58
CA ASN A 77 -26.52 -10.67 -10.62
C ASN A 77 -26.16 -12.11 -10.21
N ASP A 78 -26.73 -12.60 -9.11
CA ASP A 78 -26.52 -13.94 -8.52
C ASP A 78 -25.12 -14.23 -7.96
N VAL A 79 -24.23 -13.25 -7.97
CA VAL A 79 -22.91 -13.35 -7.29
C VAL A 79 -22.99 -12.63 -5.95
N THR A 80 -22.70 -13.32 -4.88
CA THR A 80 -22.51 -12.70 -3.56
C THR A 80 -21.09 -12.16 -3.46
N VAL A 81 -20.97 -10.86 -3.19
CA VAL A 81 -19.69 -10.14 -3.02
C VAL A 81 -19.57 -9.71 -1.57
N SER A 82 -18.49 -10.07 -0.90
CA SER A 82 -18.15 -9.59 0.44
C SER A 82 -16.68 -9.14 0.50
N LEU A 83 -16.39 -8.22 1.42
CA LEU A 83 -15.07 -7.63 1.58
C LEU A 83 -14.51 -8.01 2.96
N HIS A 84 -13.25 -8.41 3.00
CA HIS A 84 -12.58 -8.88 4.21
C HIS A 84 -11.19 -8.25 4.35
N PRO A 85 -10.66 -8.06 5.56
CA PRO A 85 -9.38 -7.37 5.75
C PRO A 85 -8.22 -8.04 5.02
N ALA A 86 -7.36 -7.25 4.37
CA ALA A 86 -6.15 -7.70 3.68
C ALA A 86 -4.85 -7.37 4.44
N GLY A 87 -4.88 -6.49 5.47
CA GLY A 87 -3.71 -6.19 6.30
C GLY A 87 -2.65 -5.30 5.66
N HIS A 88 -2.90 -4.79 4.46
CA HIS A 88 -1.94 -4.03 3.66
C HIS A 88 -1.91 -2.54 4.05
N VAL A 89 -3.01 -1.83 3.88
CA VAL A 89 -3.19 -0.41 4.22
C VAL A 89 -4.60 -0.16 4.78
N LEU A 90 -4.89 1.05 5.27
CA LEU A 90 -6.22 1.40 5.75
C LEU A 90 -7.29 1.14 4.69
N GLY A 91 -8.25 0.28 5.04
CA GLY A 91 -9.36 -0.09 4.17
C GLY A 91 -9.02 -1.12 3.10
N SER A 92 -7.82 -1.70 3.10
CA SER A 92 -7.48 -2.79 2.18
C SER A 92 -8.35 -4.02 2.42
N ALA A 93 -8.85 -4.61 1.34
CA ALA A 93 -9.81 -5.68 1.38
C ALA A 93 -9.49 -6.80 0.38
N GLN A 94 -9.65 -8.04 0.82
CA GLN A 94 -9.84 -9.18 -0.05
C GLN A 94 -11.28 -9.17 -0.57
N VAL A 95 -11.48 -9.41 -1.86
CA VAL A 95 -12.80 -9.54 -2.49
C VAL A 95 -13.17 -11.02 -2.54
N ARG A 96 -14.15 -11.43 -1.74
CA ARG A 96 -14.70 -12.78 -1.74
C ARG A 96 -15.94 -12.82 -2.62
N LEU A 97 -15.93 -13.68 -3.62
CA LEU A 97 -17.04 -13.95 -4.54
C LEU A 97 -17.60 -15.34 -4.30
N GLU A 98 -18.92 -15.46 -4.23
CA GLU A 98 -19.61 -16.74 -4.16
C GLU A 98 -20.74 -16.83 -5.17
N HIS A 99 -20.72 -17.87 -5.98
CA HIS A 99 -21.75 -18.17 -6.96
C HIS A 99 -21.99 -19.68 -7.04
N ARG A 100 -23.20 -20.13 -6.78
CA ARG A 100 -23.63 -21.54 -6.85
C ARG A 100 -22.71 -22.51 -6.08
N GLY A 101 -22.22 -22.07 -4.93
CA GLY A 101 -21.33 -22.86 -4.07
C GLY A 101 -19.84 -22.80 -4.45
N GLU A 102 -19.47 -22.21 -5.57
CA GLU A 102 -18.07 -21.91 -5.90
C GLU A 102 -17.64 -20.61 -5.22
N VAL A 103 -16.50 -20.63 -4.53
CA VAL A 103 -15.94 -19.48 -3.81
C VAL A 103 -14.58 -19.12 -4.36
N TRP A 104 -14.44 -17.86 -4.77
CA TRP A 104 -13.17 -17.26 -5.16
C TRP A 104 -12.83 -16.12 -4.21
N VAL A 105 -11.54 -15.95 -3.93
CA VAL A 105 -11.02 -14.81 -3.18
C VAL A 105 -9.93 -14.14 -3.97
N ILE A 106 -10.08 -12.85 -4.21
CA ILE A 106 -9.08 -11.98 -4.85
C ILE A 106 -8.46 -11.15 -3.74
N SER A 107 -7.19 -11.40 -3.44
CA SER A 107 -6.53 -10.84 -2.27
C SER A 107 -6.34 -9.33 -2.33
N GLY A 108 -6.20 -8.74 -3.53
CA GLY A 108 -5.48 -7.50 -3.68
C GLY A 108 -4.07 -7.64 -3.11
N ASP A 109 -3.49 -6.55 -2.66
CA ASP A 109 -2.24 -6.56 -1.91
C ASP A 109 -2.49 -6.86 -0.44
N TYR A 110 -1.61 -7.64 0.20
CA TYR A 110 -1.83 -8.05 1.56
C TYR A 110 -0.56 -8.22 2.40
N LYS A 111 -0.74 -8.14 3.72
CA LYS A 111 0.31 -8.40 4.70
C LYS A 111 -0.25 -9.14 5.91
N LEU A 112 0.47 -10.17 6.37
CA LEU A 112 0.02 -11.01 7.50
C LEU A 112 0.40 -10.43 8.86
N GLU A 113 1.56 -9.71 8.94
CA GLU A 113 1.98 -9.09 10.19
C GLU A 113 1.02 -7.96 10.56
N ALA A 114 0.30 -8.12 11.66
CA ALA A 114 -0.64 -7.11 12.14
C ALA A 114 0.07 -5.80 12.52
N GLU A 115 -0.62 -4.68 12.29
CA GLU A 115 -0.12 -3.35 12.64
C GLU A 115 -1.27 -2.41 13.02
N ALA A 116 -0.94 -1.24 13.56
CA ALA A 116 -1.93 -0.37 14.22
C ALA A 116 -2.76 0.50 13.25
N THR A 117 -2.41 0.56 11.96
CA THR A 117 -3.03 1.52 11.02
C THR A 117 -4.08 0.90 10.11
N CYS A 118 -4.24 -0.42 10.11
CA CYS A 118 -5.28 -1.13 9.35
C CYS A 118 -5.76 -2.40 10.07
N ALA A 119 -6.90 -2.94 9.63
CA ALA A 119 -7.38 -4.21 10.12
C ALA A 119 -6.43 -5.35 9.71
N PRO A 120 -6.16 -6.34 10.59
CA PRO A 120 -5.25 -7.44 10.30
C PRO A 120 -5.81 -8.36 9.20
N PHE A 121 -4.91 -9.00 8.44
CA PHE A 121 -5.27 -9.97 7.42
C PHE A 121 -6.15 -11.10 7.99
N GLU A 122 -7.24 -11.42 7.29
CA GLU A 122 -8.15 -12.51 7.63
C GLU A 122 -8.00 -13.65 6.62
N PRO A 123 -7.53 -14.84 7.01
CA PRO A 123 -7.44 -15.96 6.08
C PRO A 123 -8.86 -16.48 5.74
N LEU A 124 -9.19 -16.56 4.44
CA LEU A 124 -10.49 -16.97 3.94
C LEU A 124 -10.41 -18.32 3.23
N ARG A 125 -11.30 -19.23 3.57
CA ARG A 125 -11.42 -20.53 2.86
C ARG A 125 -12.07 -20.29 1.51
N CYS A 126 -11.46 -20.86 0.45
CA CYS A 126 -11.97 -20.72 -0.93
C CYS A 126 -11.56 -21.92 -1.81
N HIS A 127 -12.15 -22.01 -2.99
CA HIS A 127 -11.79 -22.98 -4.02
C HIS A 127 -10.66 -22.46 -4.90
N THR A 128 -10.70 -21.16 -5.21
CA THR A 128 -9.67 -20.46 -5.99
C THR A 128 -9.22 -19.20 -5.25
N PHE A 129 -7.91 -19.04 -5.11
CA PHE A 129 -7.29 -17.86 -4.53
C PHE A 129 -6.48 -17.11 -5.58
N VAL A 130 -6.81 -15.84 -5.80
CA VAL A 130 -6.07 -14.93 -6.69
C VAL A 130 -5.18 -14.06 -5.82
N SER A 131 -3.86 -14.20 -5.99
CA SER A 131 -2.85 -13.62 -5.10
C SER A 131 -1.86 -12.73 -5.83
N GLU A 132 -1.40 -11.68 -5.14
CA GLU A 132 -0.17 -10.97 -5.49
C GLU A 132 1.06 -11.87 -5.32
N SER A 133 2.21 -11.43 -5.87
CA SER A 133 3.53 -12.01 -5.59
C SER A 133 4.65 -10.95 -5.65
N THR A 134 4.39 -9.74 -5.20
CA THR A 134 5.33 -8.59 -5.23
C THR A 134 6.70 -8.99 -4.65
N PHE A 135 6.73 -9.63 -3.51
CA PHE A 135 7.93 -10.17 -2.89
C PHE A 135 7.98 -11.72 -2.94
N GLY A 136 7.54 -12.30 -4.05
CA GLY A 136 7.45 -13.74 -4.30
C GLY A 136 8.77 -14.44 -4.60
N LEU A 137 9.86 -14.04 -3.96
CA LEU A 137 11.17 -14.71 -4.03
C LEU A 137 11.65 -15.11 -2.63
N PRO A 138 12.32 -16.28 -2.48
CA PRO A 138 12.82 -16.76 -1.19
C PRO A 138 13.77 -15.81 -0.44
N ILE A 139 14.38 -14.86 -1.13
CA ILE A 139 15.27 -13.85 -0.54
C ILE A 139 14.52 -12.81 0.29
N TYR A 140 13.23 -12.58 0.03
CA TYR A 140 12.41 -11.64 0.78
C TYR A 140 11.89 -12.29 2.04
N ARG A 141 12.46 -11.89 3.18
CA ARG A 141 12.09 -12.31 4.52
C ARG A 141 12.17 -11.09 5.43
N TRP A 142 11.05 -10.68 5.98
CA TRP A 142 11.02 -9.49 6.80
C TRP A 142 11.47 -9.77 8.24
N ARG A 143 12.24 -8.85 8.78
CA ARG A 143 12.41 -8.73 10.23
C ARG A 143 11.09 -8.17 10.82
N PRO A 144 10.81 -8.43 12.12
CA PRO A 144 9.68 -7.80 12.80
C PRO A 144 9.68 -6.29 12.58
N GLN A 145 8.51 -5.74 12.19
CA GLN A 145 8.37 -4.31 11.87
C GLN A 145 8.82 -3.41 13.02
N ALA A 146 8.52 -3.80 14.27
CA ALA A 146 8.94 -3.06 15.47
C ALA A 146 10.46 -2.83 15.54
N GLU A 147 11.27 -3.81 15.14
CA GLU A 147 12.73 -3.68 15.10
C GLU A 147 13.18 -2.64 14.06
N ILE A 148 12.53 -2.62 12.89
CA ILE A 148 12.86 -1.64 11.83
C ILE A 148 12.49 -0.23 12.27
N LEU A 149 11.36 -0.06 12.98
CA LEU A 149 10.94 1.22 13.53
C LEU A 149 11.90 1.72 14.62
N LEU A 150 12.42 0.83 15.47
CA LEU A 150 13.50 1.16 16.41
C LEU A 150 14.79 1.56 15.68
N ASP A 151 15.15 0.89 14.58
CA ASP A 151 16.29 1.27 13.75
C ASP A 151 16.12 2.67 13.13
N ILE A 152 14.92 3.02 12.68
CA ILE A 152 14.56 4.36 12.18
C ILE A 152 14.67 5.39 13.31
N ALA A 153 14.11 5.13 14.48
CA ALA A 153 14.19 6.02 15.63
C ALA A 153 15.65 6.24 16.09
N ALA A 154 16.46 5.19 16.11
CA ALA A 154 17.88 5.27 16.46
C ALA A 154 18.68 6.08 15.43
N TRP A 155 18.38 5.95 14.13
CA TRP A 155 18.99 6.76 13.07
C TRP A 155 18.58 8.23 13.20
N TRP A 156 17.30 8.53 13.39
CA TRP A 156 16.80 9.89 13.64
C TRP A 156 17.46 10.51 14.87
N ARG A 157 17.50 9.80 16.01
CA ARG A 157 18.13 10.30 17.25
C ARG A 157 19.61 10.63 17.07
N ARG A 158 20.37 9.85 16.29
CA ARG A 158 21.78 10.16 15.97
C ARG A 158 21.90 11.45 15.17
N ASN A 159 21.07 11.61 14.12
CA ASN A 159 21.09 12.81 13.27
C ASN A 159 20.67 14.06 14.06
N ALA A 160 19.62 13.98 14.87
CA ALA A 160 19.17 15.08 15.72
C ALA A 160 20.27 15.56 16.69
N ARG A 161 21.02 14.63 17.30
CA ARG A 161 22.19 14.98 18.13
C ARG A 161 23.30 15.66 17.34
N ALA A 162 23.45 15.34 16.08
CA ALA A 162 24.40 15.98 15.16
C ALA A 162 23.86 17.28 14.54
N GLN A 163 22.70 17.74 14.96
CA GLN A 163 21.98 18.90 14.37
C GLN A 163 21.79 18.77 12.86
N ARG A 164 21.43 17.60 12.43
CA ARG A 164 21.22 17.22 11.03
C ARG A 164 19.82 16.64 10.85
N ALA A 165 19.00 17.22 9.97
CA ALA A 165 17.68 16.71 9.67
C ALA A 165 17.72 15.25 9.14
N SER A 166 16.69 14.49 9.40
CA SER A 166 16.50 13.13 8.86
C SER A 166 15.40 13.15 7.82
N VAL A 167 15.71 12.91 6.54
CA VAL A 167 14.70 12.80 5.48
C VAL A 167 14.48 11.34 5.13
N LEU A 168 13.31 10.82 5.42
CA LEU A 168 12.94 9.45 5.15
C LEU A 168 11.96 9.40 3.99
N PHE A 169 12.43 8.94 2.84
CA PHE A 169 11.58 8.69 1.70
C PHE A 169 10.74 7.44 1.92
N CYS A 170 9.45 7.54 1.66
CA CYS A 170 8.49 6.45 1.77
C CYS A 170 7.26 6.76 0.92
N TYR A 171 6.45 5.75 0.59
CA TYR A 171 5.19 5.97 -0.09
C TYR A 171 4.24 6.80 0.76
N ALA A 172 3.53 7.74 0.12
CA ALA A 172 2.67 8.71 0.81
C ALA A 172 1.46 8.06 1.46
N PHE A 173 0.89 7.02 0.82
CA PHE A 173 -0.23 6.25 1.34
C PHE A 173 0.25 4.90 1.91
N GLY A 174 -0.19 4.59 3.11
CA GLY A 174 0.13 3.35 3.83
C GLY A 174 1.46 3.44 4.58
N LYS A 175 2.58 3.52 3.87
CA LYS A 175 3.92 3.49 4.45
C LYS A 175 4.20 4.66 5.41
N ALA A 176 3.88 5.88 5.02
CA ALA A 176 4.09 7.05 5.86
C ALA A 176 3.30 6.93 7.17
N GLN A 177 2.02 6.53 7.11
CA GLN A 177 1.17 6.39 8.28
C GLN A 177 1.64 5.24 9.19
N ARG A 178 2.09 4.13 8.62
CA ARG A 178 2.69 3.00 9.34
C ARG A 178 3.95 3.43 10.11
N ILE A 179 4.82 4.24 9.49
CA ILE A 179 6.00 4.80 10.15
C ILE A 179 5.59 5.72 11.30
N LEU A 180 4.64 6.63 11.08
CA LEU A 180 4.15 7.56 12.09
C LEU A 180 3.59 6.83 13.32
N ALA A 181 2.68 5.87 13.11
CA ALA A 181 2.10 5.07 14.19
C ALA A 181 3.16 4.23 14.90
N GLY A 182 4.09 3.66 14.15
CA GLY A 182 5.16 2.84 14.71
C GLY A 182 6.18 3.63 15.55
N LEU A 183 6.52 4.86 15.14
CA LEU A 183 7.38 5.75 15.94
C LEU A 183 6.70 6.18 17.24
N ARG A 184 5.37 6.38 17.23
CA ARG A 184 4.60 6.60 18.44
C ARG A 184 4.66 5.38 19.37
N ALA A 185 4.43 4.18 18.83
CA ALA A 185 4.51 2.93 19.59
C ALA A 185 5.92 2.65 20.14
N ALA A 186 6.97 3.13 19.46
CA ALA A 186 8.36 3.03 19.86
C ALA A 186 8.82 4.12 20.88
N ASP A 187 7.89 4.97 21.34
CA ASP A 187 8.17 6.11 22.24
C ASP A 187 9.31 7.03 21.73
N ALA A 188 9.24 7.36 20.44
CA ALA A 188 10.29 8.11 19.76
C ALA A 188 9.91 9.59 19.46
N LEU A 189 8.77 10.05 19.96
CA LEU A 189 8.24 11.39 19.65
C LEU A 189 8.95 12.54 20.38
N ASP A 190 9.78 12.22 21.37
CA ASP A 190 10.63 13.14 22.12
C ASP A 190 11.88 13.61 21.34
N ILE A 191 12.22 12.98 20.25
CA ILE A 191 13.46 13.23 19.49
C ILE A 191 13.42 14.60 18.80
N GLY A 192 12.26 14.96 18.20
CA GLY A 192 12.08 16.21 17.46
C GLY A 192 10.73 16.29 16.77
N LYS A 193 10.59 17.24 15.84
CA LYS A 193 9.34 17.42 15.08
C LYS A 193 9.21 16.40 13.97
N LEU A 194 7.97 15.96 13.71
CA LEU A 194 7.60 15.17 12.53
C LEU A 194 7.09 16.11 11.45
N ILE A 195 7.81 16.21 10.34
CA ILE A 195 7.44 17.04 9.20
C ILE A 195 6.99 16.11 8.08
N CYS A 196 5.87 16.41 7.44
CA CYS A 196 5.38 15.64 6.30
C CYS A 196 5.34 16.50 5.03
N HIS A 197 5.67 15.87 3.91
CA HIS A 197 5.44 16.47 2.58
C HIS A 197 3.94 16.70 2.35
N GLY A 198 3.58 17.73 1.58
CA GLY A 198 2.19 18.10 1.32
C GLY A 198 1.34 16.97 0.73
N ALA A 199 1.93 16.04 -0.03
CA ALA A 199 1.23 14.87 -0.56
C ALA A 199 0.82 13.84 0.52
N ILE A 200 1.45 13.83 1.69
CA ILE A 200 1.17 12.88 2.78
C ILE A 200 0.04 13.41 3.69
N GLU A 201 -0.05 14.71 3.89
CA GLU A 201 -0.92 15.29 4.91
C GLU A 201 -2.43 15.07 4.68
N PRO A 202 -2.99 15.11 3.46
CA PRO A 202 -4.38 14.74 3.21
C PRO A 202 -4.68 13.28 3.62
N LEU A 203 -3.73 12.38 3.42
CA LEU A 203 -3.84 10.97 3.79
C LEU A 203 -3.74 10.80 5.31
N ASN A 204 -2.81 11.49 5.99
CA ASN A 204 -2.74 11.52 7.46
C ASN A 204 -4.07 11.98 8.07
N ARG A 205 -4.70 13.00 7.48
CA ARG A 205 -6.02 13.48 7.90
C ARG A 205 -7.07 12.38 7.76
N ALA A 206 -7.13 11.73 6.58
CA ALA A 206 -8.07 10.64 6.33
C ALA A 206 -7.91 9.49 7.33
N TYR A 207 -6.66 9.13 7.69
CA TYR A 207 -6.37 8.12 8.71
C TYR A 207 -6.87 8.54 10.09
N ARG A 208 -6.56 9.76 10.55
CA ARG A 208 -7.03 10.29 11.85
C ARG A 208 -8.54 10.34 11.94
N GLU A 209 -9.21 10.82 10.90
CA GLU A 209 -10.66 10.86 10.80
C GLU A 209 -11.32 9.48 10.72
N SER A 210 -10.56 8.46 10.34
CA SER A 210 -10.97 7.05 10.38
C SER A 210 -10.65 6.39 11.73
N GLY A 211 -10.18 7.15 12.74
CA GLY A 211 -9.91 6.67 14.08
C GLY A 211 -8.51 6.10 14.31
N VAL A 212 -7.61 6.21 13.32
CA VAL A 212 -6.21 5.76 13.49
C VAL A 212 -5.42 6.79 14.29
N ASP A 213 -4.78 6.34 15.36
CA ASP A 213 -4.01 7.19 16.27
C ASP A 213 -2.62 7.51 15.70
N LEU A 214 -2.55 8.57 14.86
CA LEU A 214 -1.30 9.10 14.33
C LEU A 214 -0.80 10.28 15.16
N PRO A 215 0.53 10.40 15.40
CA PRO A 215 1.10 11.56 16.06
C PRO A 215 0.84 12.85 15.28
N PRO A 216 0.94 14.03 15.92
CA PRO A 216 0.90 15.30 15.23
C PRO A 216 2.01 15.42 14.20
N THR A 217 1.68 15.92 13.01
CA THR A 217 2.59 16.20 11.92
C THR A 217 2.53 17.67 11.54
N HIS A 218 3.61 18.21 10.97
CA HIS A 218 3.74 19.62 10.63
C HIS A 218 4.09 19.78 9.14
N ASN A 219 3.60 20.86 8.52
CA ASN A 219 4.18 21.34 7.28
C ASN A 219 5.49 22.06 7.57
N ILE A 220 6.43 22.03 6.64
CA ILE A 220 7.73 22.69 6.82
C ILE A 220 7.62 24.20 7.11
N GLY A 221 6.59 24.88 6.57
CA GLY A 221 6.34 26.31 6.81
C GLY A 221 5.92 26.62 8.23
N ASP A 222 5.41 25.66 8.98
CA ASP A 222 4.90 25.82 10.34
C ASP A 222 5.96 25.48 11.42
N VAL A 223 7.17 25.07 11.00
CA VAL A 223 8.24 24.65 11.91
C VAL A 223 9.32 25.73 12.00
N ALA A 224 9.70 26.08 13.24
CA ALA A 224 10.79 27.02 13.46
C ALA A 224 12.12 26.48 12.87
N LYS A 225 12.90 27.37 12.23
CA LYS A 225 14.15 26.99 11.55
C LYS A 225 15.11 26.20 12.46
N ALA A 226 15.14 26.53 13.75
CA ALA A 226 15.97 25.83 14.74
C ALA A 226 15.56 24.37 14.95
N ASP A 227 14.26 24.03 14.80
CA ASP A 227 13.75 22.68 15.03
C ASP A 227 13.94 21.77 13.80
N ILE A 228 14.18 22.35 12.61
CA ILE A 228 14.35 21.58 11.36
C ILE A 228 15.55 20.65 11.46
N SER A 229 16.66 21.09 12.05
CA SER A 229 17.88 20.28 12.16
C SER A 229 17.76 19.04 13.04
N SER A 230 16.72 18.94 13.86
CA SER A 230 16.40 17.75 14.66
C SER A 230 15.18 16.99 14.17
N ALA A 231 14.53 17.46 13.09
CA ALA A 231 13.29 16.87 12.60
C ALA A 231 13.49 15.53 11.87
N LEU A 232 12.42 14.72 11.91
CA LEU A 232 12.21 13.64 10.93
C LEU A 232 11.21 14.12 9.88
N VAL A 233 11.62 14.06 8.63
CA VAL A 233 10.85 14.48 7.47
C VAL A 233 10.40 13.25 6.70
N LEU A 234 9.09 13.06 6.51
CA LEU A 234 8.55 12.02 5.63
C LEU A 234 8.17 12.63 4.29
N ALA A 235 8.64 12.04 3.21
CA ALA A 235 8.42 12.52 1.86
C ALA A 235 8.26 11.37 0.86
N PRO A 236 7.45 11.53 -0.20
CA PRO A 236 7.42 10.56 -1.29
C PRO A 236 8.74 10.58 -2.05
N PRO A 237 9.11 9.49 -2.75
CA PRO A 237 10.34 9.43 -3.55
C PRO A 237 10.45 10.55 -4.58
N SER A 238 9.31 11.00 -5.14
CA SER A 238 9.23 12.09 -6.11
C SER A 238 9.65 13.46 -5.56
N ALA A 239 9.71 13.65 -4.23
CA ALA A 239 10.21 14.87 -3.61
C ALA A 239 11.74 14.96 -3.68
N GLY A 240 12.44 13.85 -3.91
CA GLY A 240 13.90 13.79 -4.02
C GLY A 240 14.41 14.66 -5.16
N GLY A 241 15.45 15.50 -4.88
CA GLY A 241 16.06 16.40 -5.86
C GLY A 241 15.24 17.66 -6.19
N THR A 242 14.05 17.83 -5.65
CA THR A 242 13.22 19.03 -5.88
C THR A 242 13.71 20.24 -5.06
N PRO A 243 13.27 21.47 -5.41
CA PRO A 243 13.56 22.68 -4.60
C PRO A 243 13.07 22.59 -3.16
N TRP A 244 12.02 21.81 -2.89
CA TRP A 244 11.48 21.58 -1.55
C TRP A 244 12.53 21.02 -0.59
N MET A 245 13.43 20.15 -1.06
CA MET A 245 14.51 19.56 -0.28
C MET A 245 15.54 20.59 0.25
N ARG A 246 15.71 21.73 -0.43
CA ARG A 246 16.68 22.77 -0.02
C ARG A 246 16.35 23.40 1.33
N ARG A 247 15.09 23.29 1.76
CA ARG A 247 14.61 23.83 3.05
C ARG A 247 15.22 23.14 4.27
N PHE A 248 15.76 21.91 4.10
CA PHE A 248 16.33 21.12 5.19
C PHE A 248 17.82 21.35 5.43
N GLY A 249 18.51 22.10 4.55
CA GLY A 249 19.94 22.36 4.69
C GLY A 249 20.79 21.09 4.59
N ASP A 250 21.64 20.83 5.59
CA ASP A 250 22.33 19.55 5.72
C ASP A 250 21.40 18.51 6.33
N PHE A 251 21.18 17.41 5.63
CA PHE A 251 20.31 16.32 6.07
C PHE A 251 20.96 14.96 5.78
N SER A 252 20.55 13.97 6.55
CA SER A 252 20.77 12.57 6.20
C SER A 252 19.52 12.02 5.56
N ASP A 253 19.64 11.29 4.46
CA ASP A 253 18.51 10.68 3.80
C ASP A 253 18.42 9.16 4.02
N GLY A 254 17.19 8.65 3.91
CA GLY A 254 16.89 7.25 4.01
C GLY A 254 15.71 6.87 3.14
N PHE A 255 15.56 5.58 2.87
CA PHE A 255 14.40 5.05 2.14
C PHE A 255 13.80 3.86 2.88
N ALA A 256 12.49 3.90 3.12
CA ALA A 256 11.74 2.81 3.74
C ALA A 256 10.94 2.05 2.67
N SER A 257 11.40 0.85 2.31
CA SER A 257 10.75 -0.01 1.31
C SER A 257 11.22 -1.46 1.46
N GLY A 258 10.39 -2.43 1.09
CA GLY A 258 10.78 -3.85 1.00
C GLY A 258 11.96 -4.08 0.02
N TRP A 259 12.04 -3.28 -1.03
CA TRP A 259 13.14 -3.33 -2.01
C TRP A 259 14.51 -3.01 -1.42
N MET A 260 14.58 -2.41 -0.23
CA MET A 260 15.84 -2.17 0.47
C MET A 260 16.53 -3.45 0.97
N GLN A 261 15.87 -4.60 0.87
CA GLN A 261 16.48 -5.91 1.10
C GLN A 261 17.64 -6.17 0.12
N LEU A 262 17.52 -5.71 -1.12
CA LEU A 262 18.54 -5.91 -2.14
C LEU A 262 19.60 -4.81 -2.13
N ARG A 263 20.88 -5.20 -1.97
CA ARG A 263 22.01 -4.25 -1.94
C ARG A 263 22.09 -3.38 -3.19
N GLY A 264 21.73 -3.93 -4.37
CA GLY A 264 21.71 -3.20 -5.65
C GLY A 264 20.75 -2.03 -5.67
N ALA A 265 19.54 -2.19 -5.11
CA ALA A 265 18.54 -1.14 -5.01
C ALA A 265 19.02 0.04 -4.14
N ARG A 266 19.69 -0.25 -3.01
CA ARG A 266 20.28 0.77 -2.14
C ARG A 266 21.38 1.58 -2.83
N ARG A 267 22.28 0.91 -3.59
CA ARG A 267 23.39 1.58 -4.29
C ARG A 267 22.88 2.50 -5.42
N ARG A 268 21.89 2.06 -6.19
CA ARG A 268 21.34 2.88 -7.30
C ARG A 268 20.74 4.20 -6.83
N ARG A 269 20.21 4.26 -5.61
CA ARG A 269 19.57 5.46 -5.05
C ARG A 269 20.55 6.41 -4.33
N SER A 270 21.82 6.04 -4.16
CA SER A 270 22.88 6.84 -3.49
C SER A 270 22.48 7.40 -2.11
N LEU A 271 21.63 6.66 -1.38
CA LEU A 271 21.08 7.06 -0.08
C LEU A 271 22.01 6.70 1.07
N ASP A 272 22.03 7.54 2.11
CA ASP A 272 22.77 7.26 3.36
C ASP A 272 22.27 5.99 4.04
N ARG A 273 20.94 5.73 4.01
CA ARG A 273 20.33 4.60 4.73
C ARG A 273 19.17 3.94 3.95
N GLY A 274 19.07 2.63 4.02
CA GLY A 274 17.90 1.87 3.58
C GLY A 274 17.29 1.12 4.77
N PHE A 275 15.95 1.18 4.91
CA PHE A 275 15.18 0.44 5.89
C PHE A 275 14.27 -0.54 5.17
N VAL A 276 14.39 -1.83 5.52
CA VAL A 276 13.58 -2.89 4.92
C VAL A 276 12.21 -2.90 5.60
N LEU A 277 11.31 -2.05 5.14
CA LEU A 277 9.95 -1.93 5.67
C LEU A 277 8.95 -2.07 4.53
N SER A 278 8.18 -3.16 4.53
CA SER A 278 7.20 -3.49 3.49
C SER A 278 5.78 -3.47 4.03
N ASP A 279 4.82 -3.06 3.17
CA ASP A 279 3.38 -3.18 3.40
C ASP A 279 2.82 -4.49 2.84
N HIS A 280 3.63 -5.24 2.08
CA HIS A 280 3.26 -6.53 1.48
C HIS A 280 3.80 -7.71 2.27
N ALA A 281 3.20 -8.86 2.05
CA ALA A 281 3.69 -10.12 2.55
C ALA A 281 5.07 -10.46 1.95
N ASP A 282 5.95 -11.05 2.75
CA ASP A 282 7.18 -11.65 2.28
C ASP A 282 6.95 -13.08 1.77
N TRP A 283 8.01 -13.74 1.29
CA TRP A 283 7.94 -15.11 0.82
C TRP A 283 7.28 -16.10 1.80
N PRO A 284 7.64 -16.15 3.10
CA PRO A 284 6.94 -16.98 4.07
C PRO A 284 5.47 -16.59 4.24
N GLY A 285 5.17 -15.29 4.27
CA GLY A 285 3.82 -14.77 4.42
C GLY A 285 2.92 -15.13 3.24
N LEU A 286 3.42 -14.96 1.99
CA LEU A 286 2.69 -15.38 0.79
C LEU A 286 2.33 -16.87 0.83
N ASN A 287 3.29 -17.74 1.15
CA ASN A 287 3.06 -19.18 1.25
C ASN A 287 2.09 -19.54 2.39
N ALA A 288 2.20 -18.87 3.54
CA ALA A 288 1.31 -19.09 4.67
C ALA A 288 -0.14 -18.67 4.34
N ALA A 289 -0.35 -17.51 3.72
CA ALA A 289 -1.66 -17.05 3.29
C ALA A 289 -2.30 -18.03 2.30
N ILE A 290 -1.59 -18.40 1.24
CA ILE A 290 -2.06 -19.36 0.23
C ILE A 290 -2.47 -20.68 0.89
N THR A 291 -1.62 -21.24 1.74
CA THR A 291 -1.92 -22.50 2.44
C THR A 291 -3.15 -22.38 3.34
N ALA A 292 -3.30 -21.26 4.04
CA ALA A 292 -4.42 -21.04 4.96
C ALA A 292 -5.78 -21.00 4.25
N THR A 293 -5.84 -20.60 2.96
CA THR A 293 -7.09 -20.59 2.20
C THR A 293 -7.65 -21.98 1.95
N GLY A 294 -6.81 -23.03 1.92
CA GLY A 294 -7.17 -24.38 1.53
C GLY A 294 -7.61 -24.50 0.06
N ALA A 295 -7.34 -23.47 -0.76
CA ALA A 295 -7.64 -23.48 -2.18
C ALA A 295 -6.79 -24.53 -2.91
N SER A 296 -7.41 -25.25 -3.85
CA SER A 296 -6.68 -26.14 -4.75
C SER A 296 -6.14 -25.42 -5.97
N ARG A 297 -6.77 -24.31 -6.37
CA ARG A 297 -6.38 -23.48 -7.50
C ARG A 297 -5.86 -22.13 -7.02
N ILE A 298 -4.65 -21.78 -7.50
CA ILE A 298 -4.00 -20.50 -7.17
C ILE A 298 -3.72 -19.75 -8.47
N ILE A 299 -4.08 -18.47 -8.50
CA ILE A 299 -3.82 -17.60 -9.65
C ILE A 299 -2.96 -16.44 -9.19
N ILE A 300 -1.85 -16.20 -9.87
CA ILE A 300 -0.94 -15.11 -9.53
C ILE A 300 -1.13 -13.97 -10.53
N THR A 301 -1.26 -12.73 -10.01
CA THR A 301 -1.63 -11.54 -10.81
C THR A 301 -0.45 -10.63 -11.15
N HIS A 302 0.47 -10.37 -10.22
CA HIS A 302 1.58 -9.44 -10.39
C HIS A 302 2.78 -9.78 -9.50
N GLY A 303 3.91 -9.10 -9.72
CA GLY A 303 5.17 -9.33 -9.01
C GLY A 303 5.98 -10.47 -9.61
N GLN A 304 6.48 -11.39 -8.81
CA GLN A 304 7.37 -12.48 -9.21
C GLN A 304 6.59 -13.69 -9.76
N ILE A 305 5.72 -13.45 -10.75
CA ILE A 305 4.70 -14.39 -11.25
C ILE A 305 5.31 -15.75 -11.62
N ALA A 306 6.29 -15.77 -12.53
CA ALA A 306 6.84 -17.02 -13.07
C ALA A 306 7.48 -17.90 -11.98
N VAL A 307 8.18 -17.28 -11.03
CA VAL A 307 8.82 -18.00 -9.91
C VAL A 307 7.75 -18.57 -8.97
N MET A 308 6.76 -17.75 -8.62
CA MET A 308 5.71 -18.16 -7.68
C MET A 308 4.82 -19.25 -8.26
N VAL A 309 4.39 -19.13 -9.52
CA VAL A 309 3.60 -20.17 -10.21
C VAL A 309 4.38 -21.48 -10.25
N ARG A 310 5.65 -21.46 -10.67
CA ARG A 310 6.48 -22.69 -10.73
C ARG A 310 6.64 -23.34 -9.36
N TRP A 311 6.88 -22.52 -8.31
CA TRP A 311 6.99 -22.99 -6.94
C TRP A 311 5.71 -23.68 -6.48
N LEU A 312 4.57 -23.04 -6.65
CA LEU A 312 3.27 -23.57 -6.24
C LEU A 312 2.90 -24.87 -6.96
N GLN A 313 3.21 -24.97 -8.27
CA GLN A 313 3.04 -26.22 -9.03
C GLN A 313 3.89 -27.35 -8.46
N GLN A 314 5.12 -27.07 -8.03
CA GLN A 314 5.98 -28.07 -7.35
C GLN A 314 5.45 -28.48 -5.97
N GLN A 315 4.65 -27.63 -5.32
CA GLN A 315 3.95 -27.95 -4.08
C GLN A 315 2.60 -28.68 -4.31
N GLY A 316 2.22 -28.94 -5.56
CA GLY A 316 1.01 -29.70 -5.91
C GLY A 316 -0.24 -28.84 -6.11
N PHE A 317 -0.15 -27.50 -6.14
CA PHE A 317 -1.27 -26.62 -6.48
C PHE A 317 -1.52 -26.57 -8.00
N ASP A 318 -2.80 -26.44 -8.40
CA ASP A 318 -3.15 -25.98 -9.75
C ASP A 318 -2.87 -24.48 -9.83
N ALA A 319 -1.61 -24.13 -10.11
CA ALA A 319 -1.14 -22.74 -10.13
C ALA A 319 -0.95 -22.22 -11.55
N ARG A 320 -1.48 -21.01 -11.82
CA ARG A 320 -1.37 -20.31 -13.10
C ARG A 320 -1.29 -18.79 -12.89
N ALA A 321 -1.01 -18.06 -13.97
CA ALA A 321 -0.99 -16.59 -13.99
C ALA A 321 -2.24 -16.03 -14.63
N PHE A 322 -2.68 -14.83 -14.18
CA PHE A 322 -3.42 -13.90 -15.02
C PHE A 322 -2.44 -12.91 -15.67
N ALA A 323 -2.62 -12.65 -16.96
CA ALA A 323 -1.91 -11.56 -17.64
C ALA A 323 -2.65 -10.25 -17.32
N THR A 324 -2.15 -9.51 -16.33
CA THR A 324 -2.72 -8.23 -15.89
C THR A 324 -1.84 -7.07 -16.34
N GLU A 325 -2.40 -5.84 -16.39
CA GLU A 325 -1.64 -4.60 -16.59
C GLU A 325 -1.17 -3.99 -15.25
N PHE A 326 -1.21 -4.74 -14.16
CA PHE A 326 -0.47 -4.36 -12.96
C PHE A 326 1.01 -4.42 -13.30
N GLU A 327 1.68 -3.29 -13.16
CA GLU A 327 3.09 -3.19 -13.56
C GLU A 327 3.93 -4.18 -12.75
N ASP A 328 4.87 -4.80 -13.45
CA ASP A 328 5.89 -5.64 -12.84
C ASP A 328 6.83 -4.70 -12.08
N ASP A 329 6.47 -4.39 -10.81
CA ASP A 329 7.12 -3.37 -10.02
C ASP A 329 8.56 -3.71 -9.67
N GLY A 330 9.39 -3.60 -10.67
CA GLY A 330 10.84 -3.46 -10.52
C GLY A 330 11.26 -2.11 -9.93
N GLY A 331 10.34 -1.31 -9.36
CA GLY A 331 10.72 -0.21 -8.51
C GLY A 331 10.43 1.20 -8.95
N ASP A 332 9.25 1.58 -9.30
CA ASP A 332 8.79 2.98 -9.22
C ASP A 332 7.26 3.07 -9.15
N GLU A 333 6.67 2.46 -8.11
CA GLU A 333 5.31 2.77 -7.70
C GLU A 333 5.28 4.18 -7.12
N GLU A 334 4.99 5.12 -7.94
CA GLU A 334 4.27 6.38 -7.75
C GLU A 334 4.46 7.28 -8.95
N ALA A 335 3.95 6.88 -10.11
CA ALA A 335 3.50 7.86 -11.08
C ALA A 335 2.25 8.52 -10.48
N GLN A 336 2.40 9.69 -9.87
CA GLN A 336 1.27 10.53 -9.49
C GLN A 336 0.35 10.71 -10.71
N PRO A 337 -1.00 10.68 -10.54
CA PRO A 337 -1.90 11.08 -11.62
C PRO A 337 -1.49 12.48 -12.11
N PRO A 338 -1.51 12.76 -13.42
CA PRO A 338 -1.07 14.04 -13.99
C PRO A 338 -1.78 15.27 -13.41
N GLU A 339 -2.97 15.12 -12.83
CA GLU A 339 -3.71 16.21 -12.19
C GLU A 339 -3.18 16.61 -10.80
N ALA A 340 -2.64 15.69 -10.01
CA ALA A 340 -2.03 16.04 -8.72
C ALA A 340 -0.70 16.81 -8.91
N ALA A 341 0.03 16.50 -9.97
CA ALA A 341 1.23 17.24 -10.35
C ALA A 341 0.91 18.67 -10.84
N ALA A 342 -0.25 18.88 -11.47
CA ALA A 342 -0.71 20.20 -11.91
C ALA A 342 -1.14 21.08 -10.72
N GLN A 343 -1.80 20.51 -9.72
CA GLN A 343 -2.19 21.22 -8.50
C GLN A 343 -0.98 21.55 -7.59
N ALA A 344 -0.01 20.64 -7.48
CA ALA A 344 1.23 20.93 -6.75
C ALA A 344 2.04 22.07 -7.40
N LYS A 345 2.12 22.11 -8.74
CA LYS A 345 2.75 23.20 -9.47
C LYS A 345 2.01 24.54 -9.36
N ALA A 346 0.68 24.53 -9.25
CA ALA A 346 -0.13 25.74 -9.07
C ALA A 346 0.04 26.35 -7.66
N VAL A 347 0.29 25.53 -6.64
CA VAL A 347 0.60 26.00 -5.29
C VAL A 347 2.04 26.53 -5.19
N GLU A 348 3.00 25.89 -5.88
CA GLU A 348 4.41 26.37 -5.92
C GLU A 348 4.60 27.69 -6.70
N SER A 349 3.71 28.03 -7.64
CA SER A 349 3.78 29.29 -8.40
C SER A 349 3.03 30.46 -7.74
N ALA A 350 2.37 30.24 -6.60
CA ALA A 350 1.59 31.25 -5.88
C ALA A 350 2.27 31.73 -4.56
N GLU A 351 3.47 31.22 -4.24
CA GLU A 351 4.38 31.68 -3.20
C GLU A 351 5.70 32.20 -3.81
#